data_ad1418729b1bed50a9068b38c84229ba
#
_entry.id   ad1418729b1bed50a9068b38c84229ba
#
_cell.length_a   1.000
_cell.length_b   1.000
_cell.length_c   1.000
_cell.angle_alpha   90.00
_cell.angle_beta   90.00
_cell.angle_gamma   90.00
#
_symmetry.space_group_name_H-M   'P 1'
#
loop_
_entity.id
_entity.type
_entity.pdbx_description
1 polymer ?
#
loop_
_entity_poly.entity_id
_entity_poly.type
_entity_poly.pdbx_seq_one_letter_code
_entity_poly.pdbx_strand_id
1 'polypeptide(L)'
;MSQLAAGTTRSWRRLTPPVKRYKIGELAEFTGLTRQTLHNYTRWGLIQEAGWTAGGHRVYDESVFERLARVMELKRTDTVDQIRRLLEGDVDTAAA
;
A
#
# COMPACT_ATOMS: atom_id res chain seq x y z
N MET A 1 1.62 -37.46 15.79
CA MET A 1 2.39 -36.44 15.05
C MET A 1 1.68 -36.03 13.77
N SER A 2 1.47 -36.99 12.87
CA SER A 2 0.82 -36.63 11.60
C SER A 2 -0.60 -36.15 11.78
N GLN A 3 -1.31 -36.72 12.72
CA GLN A 3 -2.68 -36.27 13.01
C GLN A 3 -2.72 -34.83 13.47
N LEU A 4 -1.78 -34.48 14.32
CA LEU A 4 -1.70 -33.13 14.82
C LEU A 4 -1.42 -32.17 13.70
N ALA A 5 -0.48 -32.52 12.84
CA ALA A 5 -0.14 -31.70 11.69
C ALA A 5 -1.34 -31.56 10.76
N ALA A 6 -2.07 -32.63 10.53
CA ALA A 6 -3.23 -32.57 9.65
C ALA A 6 -4.32 -31.70 10.23
N GLY A 7 -4.56 -31.81 11.53
CA GLY A 7 -5.55 -30.98 12.19
C GLY A 7 -5.17 -29.51 12.15
N THR A 8 -3.90 -29.24 12.41
CA THR A 8 -3.39 -27.89 12.37
C THR A 8 -3.50 -27.31 10.98
N THR A 9 -3.19 -28.10 9.96
CA THR A 9 -3.27 -27.65 8.58
C THR A 9 -4.67 -27.24 8.20
N ARG A 10 -5.66 -28.02 8.63
CA ARG A 10 -7.05 -27.69 8.32
C ARG A 10 -7.50 -26.43 9.01
N SER A 11 -7.17 -26.30 10.27
CA SER A 11 -7.48 -25.08 11.03
C SER A 11 -6.83 -23.88 10.38
N TRP A 12 -5.59 -24.05 9.97
CA TRP A 12 -4.82 -23.00 9.33
C TRP A 12 -5.51 -22.52 8.06
N ARG A 13 -6.04 -23.43 7.26
CA ARG A 13 -6.70 -23.07 6.01
C ARG A 13 -7.98 -22.28 6.22
N ARG A 14 -8.66 -22.51 7.32
CA ARG A 14 -9.88 -21.79 7.64
C ARG A 14 -9.61 -20.40 8.15
N LEU A 15 -8.44 -20.19 8.70
CA LEU A 15 -8.08 -18.90 9.23
C LEU A 15 -7.59 -18.00 8.11
N THR A 16 -8.30 -16.93 7.88
CA THR A 16 -7.86 -15.90 6.94
C THR A 16 -6.93 -14.99 7.71
N PRO A 17 -5.69 -14.80 7.24
CA PRO A 17 -4.79 -13.88 7.92
C PRO A 17 -5.41 -12.48 7.95
N PRO A 18 -5.27 -11.74 9.05
CA PRO A 18 -5.77 -10.37 9.07
C PRO A 18 -5.06 -9.54 8.01
N VAL A 19 -5.80 -8.65 7.39
CA VAL A 19 -5.25 -7.75 6.40
C VAL A 19 -4.24 -6.84 7.10
N LYS A 20 -3.04 -6.82 6.58
CA LYS A 20 -2.00 -6.00 7.17
C LYS A 20 -2.21 -4.54 6.81
N ARG A 21 -2.11 -3.69 7.82
CA ARG A 21 -2.24 -2.24 7.67
C ARG A 21 -0.96 -1.58 8.14
N TYR A 22 -0.59 -0.51 7.47
CA TYR A 22 0.63 0.24 7.74
C TYR A 22 0.29 1.68 8.05
N LYS A 23 0.88 2.20 9.11
CA LYS A 23 0.79 3.62 9.44
C LYS A 23 1.84 4.38 8.65
N ILE A 24 1.64 5.69 8.54
CA ILE A 24 2.55 6.54 7.77
C ILE A 24 4.00 6.44 8.27
N GLY A 25 4.17 6.32 9.59
CA GLY A 25 5.50 6.16 10.16
C GLY A 25 6.19 4.88 9.74
N GLU A 26 5.43 3.79 9.59
CA GLU A 26 5.96 2.53 9.11
C GLU A 26 6.36 2.64 7.65
N LEU A 27 5.55 3.32 6.84
CA LEU A 27 5.90 3.55 5.45
C LEU A 27 7.18 4.37 5.33
N ALA A 28 7.32 5.38 6.17
CA ALA A 28 8.52 6.22 6.19
C ALA A 28 9.76 5.39 6.49
N GLU A 29 9.68 4.51 7.47
CA GLU A 29 10.78 3.63 7.82
C GLU A 29 11.18 2.71 6.68
N PHE A 30 10.19 2.10 6.05
CA PHE A 30 10.43 1.14 4.98
C PHE A 30 11.00 1.78 3.72
N THR A 31 10.50 2.94 3.36
CA THR A 31 10.81 3.56 2.08
C THR A 31 11.96 4.55 2.15
N GLY A 32 12.29 5.03 3.33
CA GLY A 32 13.26 6.10 3.50
C GLY A 32 12.71 7.47 3.16
N LEU A 33 11.43 7.56 2.83
CA LEU A 33 10.78 8.84 2.58
C LEU A 33 10.33 9.47 3.90
N THR A 34 10.19 10.78 3.90
CA THR A 34 9.69 11.46 5.09
C THR A 34 8.18 11.31 5.20
N ARG A 35 7.66 11.46 6.41
CA ARG A 35 6.21 11.44 6.62
C ARG A 35 5.53 12.54 5.82
N GLN A 36 6.16 13.70 5.75
CA GLN A 36 5.63 14.83 4.99
C GLN A 36 5.49 14.50 3.52
N THR A 37 6.51 13.86 2.95
CA THR A 37 6.47 13.43 1.56
C THR A 37 5.33 12.46 1.32
N LEU A 38 5.14 11.50 2.23
CA LEU A 38 4.07 10.51 2.11
C LEU A 38 2.69 11.15 2.25
N HIS A 39 2.55 12.11 3.14
CA HIS A 39 1.31 12.89 3.25
C HIS A 39 1.02 13.65 1.96
N ASN A 40 2.04 14.25 1.40
CA ASN A 40 1.90 14.97 0.13
C ASN A 40 1.48 14.02 -1.00
N TYR A 41 2.09 12.84 -1.07
CA TYR A 41 1.74 11.85 -2.09
C TYR A 41 0.28 11.42 -1.96
N THR A 42 -0.19 11.24 -0.74
CA THR A 42 -1.60 10.89 -0.50
C THR A 42 -2.51 12.02 -0.96
N ARG A 43 -2.15 13.23 -0.59
CA ARG A 43 -2.94 14.41 -0.92
C ARG A 43 -2.99 14.66 -2.43
N TRP A 44 -1.89 14.36 -3.12
CA TRP A 44 -1.81 14.54 -4.57
C TRP A 44 -2.41 13.39 -5.37
N GLY A 45 -2.90 12.36 -4.68
CA GLY A 45 -3.50 11.22 -5.36
C GLY A 45 -2.51 10.22 -5.91
N LEU A 46 -1.24 10.31 -5.54
CA LEU A 46 -0.23 9.36 -6.00
C LEU A 46 -0.32 8.03 -5.27
N ILE A 47 -0.67 8.09 -3.99
CA ILE A 47 -0.99 6.89 -3.21
C ILE A 47 -2.31 7.12 -2.50
N GLN A 48 -2.94 6.05 -2.06
CA GLN A 48 -4.25 6.14 -1.44
C GLN A 48 -4.28 5.32 -0.16
N GLU A 49 -4.88 5.89 0.88
CA GLU A 49 -5.08 5.18 2.11
C GLU A 49 -6.13 4.08 1.95
N ALA A 50 -5.97 3.00 2.71
CA ALA A 50 -6.94 1.91 2.73
C ALA A 50 -8.03 2.15 3.77
N GLY A 51 -7.76 3.02 4.73
CA GLY A 51 -8.72 3.32 5.78
C GLY A 51 -8.14 4.27 6.81
N TRP A 52 -8.79 4.32 7.95
CA TRP A 52 -8.42 5.21 9.06
C TRP A 52 -8.51 4.45 10.37
N THR A 53 -7.64 4.80 11.30
CA THR A 53 -7.75 4.26 12.66
C THR A 53 -8.83 5.00 13.43
N ALA A 54 -9.19 4.46 14.59
CA ALA A 54 -10.14 5.14 15.48
C ALA A 54 -9.66 6.52 15.88
N GLY A 55 -8.36 6.72 15.95
CA GLY A 55 -7.78 8.01 16.28
C GLY A 55 -7.69 9.00 15.12
N GLY A 56 -8.19 8.62 13.94
CA GLY A 56 -8.19 9.51 12.79
C GLY A 56 -6.90 9.51 11.99
N HIS A 57 -6.09 8.48 12.11
CA HIS A 57 -4.85 8.35 11.34
C HIS A 57 -5.06 7.45 10.14
N ARG A 58 -4.49 7.84 9.01
CA ARG A 58 -4.55 7.03 7.79
C ARG A 58 -3.77 5.74 7.96
N VAL A 59 -4.30 4.67 7.37
CA VAL A 59 -3.58 3.40 7.26
C VAL A 59 -3.58 2.96 5.80
N TYR A 60 -2.56 2.21 5.43
CA TYR A 60 -2.32 1.79 4.05
C TYR A 60 -2.19 0.28 4.01
N ASP A 61 -2.55 -0.33 2.90
CA ASP A 61 -2.38 -1.77 2.73
C ASP A 61 -1.09 -2.06 1.95
N GLU A 62 -0.83 -3.34 1.71
CA GLU A 62 0.41 -3.77 1.06
C GLU A 62 0.57 -3.22 -0.35
N SER A 63 -0.51 -2.94 -1.04
CA SER A 63 -0.43 -2.44 -2.40
C SER A 63 0.26 -1.08 -2.49
N VAL A 64 0.31 -0.35 -1.38
CA VAL A 64 0.98 0.94 -1.35
C VAL A 64 2.46 0.83 -1.69
N PHE A 65 3.10 -0.29 -1.35
CA PHE A 65 4.54 -0.44 -1.60
C PHE A 65 4.84 -0.51 -3.10
N GLU A 66 4.06 -1.25 -3.85
CA GLU A 66 4.20 -1.30 -5.30
C GLU A 66 3.93 0.06 -5.91
N ARG A 67 2.91 0.72 -5.43
CA ARG A 67 2.55 2.05 -5.91
C ARG A 67 3.66 3.06 -5.63
N LEU A 68 4.22 3.02 -4.42
CA LEU A 68 5.33 3.90 -4.05
C LEU A 68 6.57 3.64 -4.89
N ALA A 69 6.88 2.37 -5.13
CA ALA A 69 8.01 2.03 -5.98
C ALA A 69 7.84 2.64 -7.37
N ARG A 70 6.64 2.56 -7.93
CA ARG A 70 6.36 3.13 -9.23
C ARG A 70 6.42 4.66 -9.22
N VAL A 71 5.89 5.29 -8.18
CA VAL A 71 5.95 6.74 -8.03
C VAL A 71 7.40 7.19 -7.95
N MET A 72 8.21 6.52 -7.15
CA MET A 72 9.62 6.88 -7.00
C MET A 72 10.39 6.74 -8.30
N GLU A 73 10.06 5.71 -9.08
CA GLU A 73 10.66 5.52 -10.39
C GLU A 73 10.26 6.64 -11.35
N LEU A 74 8.99 6.96 -11.41
CA LEU A 74 8.48 7.99 -12.31
C LEU A 74 8.96 9.39 -11.94
N LYS A 75 9.14 9.63 -10.64
CA LYS A 75 9.60 10.94 -10.17
C LYS A 75 10.99 11.33 -10.69
N ARG A 76 11.72 10.40 -11.20
CA ARG A 76 13.05 10.68 -11.73
C ARG A 76 12.99 11.53 -12.99
N THR A 77 11.89 11.42 -13.73
CA THR A 77 11.76 12.09 -15.03
C THR A 77 10.47 12.88 -15.22
N ASP A 78 9.47 12.64 -14.38
CA ASP A 78 8.14 13.21 -14.58
C ASP A 78 7.73 14.16 -13.46
N THR A 79 6.88 15.11 -13.80
CA THR A 79 6.26 15.98 -12.81
C THR A 79 5.15 15.23 -12.07
N VAL A 80 4.70 15.77 -10.93
CA VAL A 80 3.62 15.16 -10.15
C VAL A 80 2.36 15.00 -11.00
N ASP A 81 2.01 15.99 -11.78
CA ASP A 81 0.83 15.90 -12.63
C ASP A 81 0.95 14.81 -13.69
N GLN A 82 2.12 14.69 -14.28
CA GLN A 82 2.38 13.63 -15.26
C GLN A 82 2.30 12.26 -14.63
N ILE A 83 2.89 12.11 -13.45
CA ILE A 83 2.85 10.84 -12.72
C ILE A 83 1.41 10.45 -12.41
N ARG A 84 0.62 11.39 -11.92
CA ARG A 84 -0.77 11.12 -11.59
C ARG A 84 -1.55 10.67 -12.82
N ARG A 85 -1.36 11.33 -13.95
CA ARG A 85 -2.03 10.96 -15.19
C ARG A 85 -1.62 9.57 -15.66
N LEU A 86 -0.34 9.24 -15.56
CA LEU A 86 0.14 7.93 -15.95
C LEU A 86 -0.45 6.84 -15.07
N LEU A 87 -0.54 7.08 -13.78
CA LEU A 87 -1.12 6.13 -12.85
C LEU A 87 -2.63 5.95 -13.07
N GLU A 88 -3.32 7.02 -13.37
CA GLU A 88 -4.74 6.96 -13.70
C GLU A 88 -4.96 6.22 -15.02
N GLY A 89 -4.08 6.46 -15.99
CA GLY A 89 -4.13 5.76 -17.26
C GLY A 89 -3.91 4.26 -17.10
N ASP A 90 -3.00 3.88 -16.23
CA ASP A 90 -2.78 2.47 -15.92
C ASP A 90 -4.03 1.82 -15.34
N VAL A 91 -4.70 2.54 -14.45
CA VAL A 91 -5.95 2.06 -13.85
C VAL A 91 -7.03 1.91 -14.92
N ASP A 92 -7.17 2.91 -15.76
CA ASP A 92 -8.15 2.86 -16.85
C ASP A 92 -7.86 1.73 -17.81
N THR A 93 -6.61 1.52 -18.14
CA THR A 93 -6.18 0.41 -18.99
C THR A 93 -6.53 -0.93 -18.35
N ALA A 94 -6.30 -1.04 -17.05
CA ALA A 94 -6.62 -2.26 -16.34
C ALA A 94 -8.12 -2.51 -16.29
N ALA A 95 -8.92 -1.46 -16.22
CA ALA A 95 -10.36 -1.58 -16.20
C ALA A 95 -10.93 -1.96 -17.57
N ALA A 96 -10.27 -1.54 -18.61
CA ALA A 96 -10.71 -1.84 -19.96
C ALA A 96 -10.45 -3.30 -20.31
#